data_4981c388d1594ceed17bfa27f1d43e81
#
_entry.id   4981c388d1594ceed17bfa27f1d43e81
#
_cell.length_a   1.000
_cell.length_b   1.000
_cell.length_c   1.000
_cell.angle_alpha   90.00
_cell.angle_beta   90.00
_cell.angle_gamma   90.00
#
_symmetry.space_group_name_H-M   'P 1'
#
loop_
_entity.id
_entity.type
_entity.pdbx_description
1 polymer ?
#
loop_
_entity_poly.entity_id
_entity_poly.type
_entity_poly.pdbx_seq_one_letter_code
_entity_poly.pdbx_strand_id
1 'polypeptide(L)'
;MGVLVSSHHITPLLQHSTTPAASYATLADAGGLTFVRALPGILLSLGLAGSVFAQSSESRVEIDLGRQLAYLIRGHRILAQSPISSGRYGHLTETGEFKVIEKEKNHFSSIYGKIVDAGGNTVVVDADVDMKVPRGGKFIPAPMRYFMRFHGADGMHAGYLPGYPASHGCVRMPEQLAIAFFDQVEVGTPVTVFGRTPRGGYQQYGPQRAQRPGIWPWQWGRRPNEPVYDPRYRQPYAQPPPQNPWGW
;
A
#
# COMPACT_ATOMS: atom_id res chain seq x y z
N MET A 1 46.13 26.33 -27.04
CA MET A 1 45.86 24.93 -27.42
C MET A 1 44.39 24.66 -27.16
N GLY A 2 43.59 24.75 -28.22
CA GLY A 2 42.15 24.57 -28.15
C GLY A 2 41.83 23.11 -28.46
N VAL A 3 40.87 22.58 -27.71
CA VAL A 3 40.27 21.26 -28.00
C VAL A 3 38.82 21.48 -28.45
N LEU A 4 38.59 21.13 -29.72
CA LEU A 4 37.28 21.13 -30.39
C LEU A 4 36.40 20.01 -29.82
N VAL A 5 35.20 20.37 -29.38
CA VAL A 5 34.15 19.40 -29.05
C VAL A 5 33.22 19.27 -30.24
N SER A 6 33.19 18.09 -30.85
CA SER A 6 32.34 17.71 -31.97
C SER A 6 30.94 17.36 -31.46
N SER A 7 29.90 18.11 -31.88
CA SER A 7 28.51 17.81 -31.66
C SER A 7 27.99 16.87 -32.76
N HIS A 8 27.52 15.69 -32.40
CA HIS A 8 26.82 14.81 -33.31
C HIS A 8 25.31 15.04 -33.19
N HIS A 9 24.73 15.60 -34.23
CA HIS A 9 23.28 15.65 -34.48
C HIS A 9 22.79 14.25 -34.86
N ILE A 10 21.83 13.71 -34.12
CA ILE A 10 21.09 12.51 -34.49
C ILE A 10 19.72 12.97 -34.99
N THR A 11 19.45 12.77 -36.29
CA THR A 11 18.17 13.02 -36.95
C THR A 11 17.24 11.80 -36.73
N PRO A 12 15.97 11.96 -36.38
CA PRO A 12 15.04 10.84 -36.33
C PRO A 12 14.46 10.52 -37.71
N LEU A 13 14.55 9.26 -38.09
CA LEU A 13 13.95 8.68 -39.29
C LEU A 13 12.43 8.56 -39.09
N LEU A 14 11.67 9.25 -39.96
CA LEU A 14 10.24 9.08 -40.14
C LEU A 14 10.00 7.78 -40.92
N GLN A 15 9.36 6.78 -40.31
CA GLN A 15 8.84 5.62 -41.02
C GLN A 15 7.40 5.89 -41.49
N HIS A 16 7.21 5.98 -42.81
CA HIS A 16 5.92 5.98 -43.46
C HIS A 16 5.34 4.57 -43.51
N SER A 17 4.21 4.33 -42.88
CA SER A 17 3.43 3.11 -43.09
C SER A 17 2.48 3.28 -44.25
N THR A 18 2.73 2.51 -45.31
CA THR A 18 1.86 2.41 -46.51
C THR A 18 0.79 1.35 -46.27
N THR A 19 -0.47 1.76 -46.35
CA THR A 19 -1.66 0.89 -46.37
C THR A 19 -1.89 0.38 -47.80
N PRO A 20 -2.11 -0.92 -48.05
CA PRO A 20 -2.51 -1.40 -49.35
C PRO A 20 -4.01 -1.21 -49.56
N ALA A 21 -4.36 -0.61 -50.72
CA ALA A 21 -5.71 -0.46 -51.20
C ALA A 21 -6.28 -1.80 -51.68
N ALA A 22 -7.50 -2.12 -51.25
CA ALA A 22 -8.27 -3.26 -51.74
C ALA A 22 -8.90 -2.93 -53.09
N SER A 23 -8.53 -3.70 -54.11
CA SER A 23 -9.13 -3.63 -55.47
C SER A 23 -10.46 -4.35 -55.49
N TYR A 24 -11.52 -3.67 -55.90
CA TYR A 24 -12.81 -4.27 -56.24
C TYR A 24 -12.77 -4.73 -57.71
N ALA A 25 -12.95 -6.04 -57.92
CA ALA A 25 -13.19 -6.59 -59.25
C ALA A 25 -14.70 -6.73 -59.49
N THR A 26 -15.22 -6.01 -60.45
CA THR A 26 -16.54 -6.16 -61.04
C THR A 26 -16.51 -7.32 -62.01
N LEU A 27 -17.41 -8.29 -61.86
CA LEU A 27 -17.77 -9.24 -62.91
C LEU A 27 -19.28 -9.17 -63.08
N ALA A 28 -19.68 -8.73 -64.31
CA ALA A 28 -21.02 -8.78 -64.79
C ALA A 28 -21.21 -10.10 -65.56
N ASP A 29 -22.43 -10.58 -65.51
CA ASP A 29 -23.24 -11.13 -66.54
C ASP A 29 -23.56 -12.64 -66.59
N ALA A 30 -24.80 -12.83 -66.90
CA ALA A 30 -25.48 -13.93 -67.54
C ALA A 30 -26.25 -15.01 -66.73
N GLY A 31 -27.57 -14.81 -66.66
CA GLY A 31 -28.55 -15.75 -67.23
C GLY A 31 -28.94 -16.97 -66.39
N GLY A 32 -30.21 -17.00 -65.97
CA GLY A 32 -30.86 -18.25 -65.64
C GLY A 32 -31.97 -18.18 -64.60
N LEU A 33 -33.23 -18.04 -65.06
CA LEU A 33 -34.44 -18.19 -64.25
C LEU A 33 -34.56 -19.61 -63.70
N THR A 34 -34.69 -19.75 -62.34
CA THR A 34 -35.52 -20.82 -61.77
C THR A 34 -36.12 -20.36 -60.46
N PHE A 35 -37.42 -20.26 -60.39
CA PHE A 35 -38.25 -19.98 -59.25
C PHE A 35 -38.17 -21.16 -58.24
N VAL A 36 -37.58 -20.96 -57.07
CA VAL A 36 -37.83 -21.79 -55.90
C VAL A 36 -38.24 -20.86 -54.79
N ARG A 37 -39.53 -20.94 -54.43
CA ARG A 37 -40.05 -20.31 -53.18
C ARG A 37 -39.44 -21.02 -51.99
N ALA A 38 -38.49 -20.40 -51.33
CA ALA A 38 -38.07 -20.77 -50.00
C ALA A 38 -38.34 -19.59 -49.05
N LEU A 39 -39.15 -19.84 -48.02
CA LEU A 39 -39.46 -18.89 -46.97
C LEU A 39 -38.18 -18.59 -46.15
N PRO A 40 -37.84 -17.33 -45.89
CA PRO A 40 -36.76 -17.03 -45.00
C PRO A 40 -37.23 -17.12 -43.55
N GLY A 41 -36.90 -18.19 -42.87
CA GLY A 41 -36.88 -18.22 -41.42
C GLY A 41 -35.70 -17.38 -40.93
N ILE A 42 -35.92 -16.09 -40.64
CA ILE A 42 -34.93 -15.24 -39.98
C ILE A 42 -34.93 -15.62 -38.50
N LEU A 43 -34.05 -16.53 -38.12
CA LEU A 43 -33.64 -16.72 -36.73
C LEU A 43 -32.75 -15.53 -36.34
N LEU A 44 -33.40 -14.48 -35.81
CA LEU A 44 -32.72 -13.37 -35.17
C LEU A 44 -32.19 -13.87 -33.80
N SER A 45 -31.02 -14.51 -33.81
CA SER A 45 -30.29 -14.82 -32.58
C SER A 45 -29.76 -13.50 -32.01
N LEU A 46 -30.54 -12.85 -31.14
CA LEU A 46 -30.06 -11.78 -30.27
C LEU A 46 -29.02 -12.40 -29.32
N GLY A 47 -27.76 -12.39 -29.72
CA GLY A 47 -26.64 -12.64 -28.83
C GLY A 47 -26.59 -11.51 -27.80
N LEU A 48 -27.16 -11.71 -26.59
CA LEU A 48 -26.85 -10.93 -25.44
C LEU A 48 -25.36 -11.17 -25.13
N ALA A 49 -24.48 -10.36 -25.72
CA ALA A 49 -23.12 -10.20 -25.26
C ALA A 49 -23.20 -9.50 -23.89
N GLY A 50 -23.46 -10.27 -22.85
CA GLY A 50 -23.31 -9.84 -21.49
C GLY A 50 -21.84 -9.45 -21.30
N SER A 51 -21.53 -8.15 -21.30
CA SER A 51 -20.25 -7.65 -20.86
C SER A 51 -20.09 -8.07 -19.40
N VAL A 52 -19.43 -9.19 -19.20
CA VAL A 52 -18.92 -9.57 -17.87
C VAL A 52 -17.90 -8.51 -17.54
N PHE A 53 -18.32 -7.45 -16.82
CA PHE A 53 -17.39 -6.58 -16.14
C PHE A 53 -16.63 -7.48 -15.17
N ALA A 54 -15.45 -7.92 -15.57
CA ALA A 54 -14.49 -8.49 -14.65
C ALA A 54 -14.23 -7.42 -13.60
N GLN A 55 -14.93 -7.50 -12.46
CA GLN A 55 -14.63 -6.67 -11.30
C GLN A 55 -13.18 -7.01 -10.98
N SER A 56 -12.30 -6.07 -11.25
CA SER A 56 -10.90 -6.18 -10.90
C SER A 56 -10.84 -6.44 -9.39
N SER A 57 -10.47 -7.64 -9.03
CA SER A 57 -10.25 -8.03 -7.63
C SER A 57 -8.94 -7.42 -7.12
N GLU A 58 -8.61 -6.23 -7.61
CA GLU A 58 -7.39 -5.53 -7.30
C GLU A 58 -7.38 -5.11 -5.84
N SER A 59 -6.27 -5.39 -5.17
CA SER A 59 -6.06 -4.98 -3.80
C SER A 59 -5.81 -3.48 -3.73
N ARG A 60 -6.30 -2.82 -2.67
CA ARG A 60 -5.99 -1.43 -2.33
C ARG A 60 -5.74 -1.30 -0.84
N VAL A 61 -5.07 -0.24 -0.46
CA VAL A 61 -4.81 0.09 0.94
C VAL A 61 -5.47 1.42 1.27
N GLU A 62 -6.15 1.47 2.41
CA GLU A 62 -6.71 2.70 2.98
C GLU A 62 -6.10 2.94 4.36
N ILE A 63 -5.59 4.15 4.60
CA ILE A 63 -4.93 4.55 5.85
C ILE A 63 -5.71 5.68 6.48
N ASP A 64 -6.35 5.40 7.62
CA ASP A 64 -7.08 6.38 8.44
C ASP A 64 -6.17 6.91 9.54
N LEU A 65 -5.61 8.09 9.33
CA LEU A 65 -4.73 8.76 10.29
C LEU A 65 -5.47 9.14 11.57
N GLY A 66 -6.77 9.47 11.46
CA GLY A 66 -7.58 9.88 12.61
C GLY A 66 -7.82 8.74 13.59
N ARG A 67 -8.04 7.54 13.07
CA ARG A 67 -8.28 6.32 13.86
C ARG A 67 -7.01 5.52 14.13
N GLN A 68 -5.89 5.87 13.51
CA GLN A 68 -4.63 5.11 13.52
C GLN A 68 -4.85 3.66 13.09
N LEU A 69 -5.50 3.49 11.93
CA LEU A 69 -5.83 2.19 11.34
C LEU A 69 -5.45 2.17 9.85
N ALA A 70 -4.97 1.04 9.38
CA ALA A 70 -4.80 0.74 7.97
C ALA A 70 -5.65 -0.47 7.58
N TYR A 71 -6.21 -0.43 6.39
CA TYR A 71 -7.07 -1.47 5.84
C TYR A 71 -6.48 -1.99 4.53
N LEU A 72 -6.37 -3.30 4.41
CA LEU A 72 -6.10 -3.99 3.15
C LEU A 72 -7.43 -4.49 2.60
N ILE A 73 -7.80 -4.04 1.41
CA ILE A 73 -9.12 -4.27 0.83
C ILE A 73 -8.95 -4.91 -0.55
N ARG A 74 -9.79 -5.90 -0.86
CA ARG A 74 -9.90 -6.49 -2.21
C ARG A 74 -11.35 -6.47 -2.67
N GLY A 75 -11.62 -5.73 -3.76
CA GLY A 75 -13.01 -5.45 -4.18
C GLY A 75 -13.77 -4.73 -3.05
N HIS A 76 -14.79 -5.39 -2.48
CA HIS A 76 -15.59 -4.87 -1.37
C HIS A 76 -15.29 -5.50 0.00
N ARG A 77 -14.26 -6.37 0.07
CA ARG A 77 -13.94 -7.10 1.30
C ARG A 77 -12.67 -6.58 1.96
N ILE A 78 -12.73 -6.30 3.25
CA ILE A 78 -11.56 -6.05 4.08
C ILE A 78 -10.87 -7.40 4.33
N LEU A 79 -9.64 -7.55 3.84
CA LEU A 79 -8.81 -8.74 4.03
C LEU A 79 -8.05 -8.69 5.35
N ALA A 80 -7.58 -7.50 5.72
CA ALA A 80 -6.88 -7.27 6.98
C ALA A 80 -7.08 -5.83 7.45
N GLN A 81 -7.06 -5.65 8.76
CA GLN A 81 -7.04 -4.36 9.45
C GLN A 81 -5.85 -4.33 10.39
N SER A 82 -5.09 -3.25 10.37
CA SER A 82 -3.91 -3.08 11.20
C SER A 82 -4.02 -1.82 12.05
N PRO A 83 -3.75 -1.87 13.36
CA PRO A 83 -3.37 -0.68 14.08
C PRO A 83 -2.07 -0.14 13.49
N ILE A 84 -1.90 1.18 13.51
CA ILE A 84 -0.69 1.84 13.01
C ILE A 84 -0.14 2.86 13.99
N SER A 85 1.10 3.31 13.74
CA SER A 85 1.64 4.53 14.29
C SER A 85 2.16 5.37 13.13
N SER A 86 1.41 6.42 12.79
CA SER A 86 1.73 7.35 11.69
C SER A 86 2.72 8.42 12.11
N GLY A 87 3.04 9.34 11.21
CA GLY A 87 3.91 10.48 11.46
C GLY A 87 3.45 11.36 12.62
N ARG A 88 4.38 11.72 13.51
CA ARG A 88 4.16 12.63 14.63
C ARG A 88 4.01 14.09 14.17
N TYR A 89 3.59 14.96 15.06
CA TYR A 89 3.59 16.39 14.79
C TYR A 89 4.99 16.88 14.38
N GLY A 90 5.07 17.67 13.32
CA GLY A 90 6.31 18.12 12.69
C GLY A 90 6.87 17.15 11.60
N HIS A 91 6.34 15.92 11.54
CA HIS A 91 6.72 14.88 10.57
C HIS A 91 5.47 14.09 10.17
N LEU A 92 4.43 14.79 9.69
CA LEU A 92 3.14 14.17 9.40
C LEU A 92 3.26 13.23 8.18
N THR A 93 2.56 12.10 8.25
CA THR A 93 2.30 11.30 7.06
C THR A 93 1.44 12.10 6.09
N GLU A 94 1.86 12.18 4.82
CA GLU A 94 1.14 12.92 3.79
C GLU A 94 -0.20 12.29 3.48
N THR A 95 -1.26 13.12 3.32
CA THR A 95 -2.60 12.68 2.96
C THR A 95 -2.83 12.82 1.46
N GLY A 96 -3.56 11.91 0.86
CA GLY A 96 -3.85 11.94 -0.57
C GLY A 96 -4.05 10.54 -1.14
N GLU A 97 -4.05 10.48 -2.47
CA GLU A 97 -4.11 9.25 -3.23
C GLU A 97 -2.76 8.97 -3.86
N PHE A 98 -2.22 7.82 -3.53
CA PHE A 98 -0.91 7.36 -3.92
C PHE A 98 -0.99 5.97 -4.52
N LYS A 99 0.17 5.43 -4.90
CA LYS A 99 0.37 4.03 -5.27
C LYS A 99 1.63 3.52 -4.59
N VAL A 100 1.66 2.22 -4.33
CA VAL A 100 2.92 1.59 -3.93
C VAL A 100 3.91 1.74 -5.08
N ILE A 101 5.07 2.35 -4.82
CA ILE A 101 6.12 2.62 -5.81
C ILE A 101 7.33 1.73 -5.63
N GLU A 102 7.49 1.12 -4.46
CA GLU A 102 8.60 0.23 -4.13
C GLU A 102 8.21 -0.76 -3.04
N LYS A 103 8.77 -1.97 -3.09
CA LYS A 103 8.65 -3.00 -2.05
C LYS A 103 10.02 -3.55 -1.73
N GLU A 104 10.40 -3.53 -0.45
CA GLU A 104 11.67 -4.09 0.00
C GLU A 104 11.49 -4.83 1.34
N LYS A 105 11.86 -6.12 1.37
CA LYS A 105 11.66 -6.95 2.56
C LYS A 105 12.56 -6.54 3.74
N ASN A 106 13.80 -6.16 3.47
CA ASN A 106 14.82 -5.85 4.46
C ASN A 106 15.33 -4.42 4.29
N HIS A 107 14.42 -3.47 4.24
CA HIS A 107 14.75 -2.05 4.10
C HIS A 107 15.34 -1.48 5.39
N PHE A 108 16.26 -0.53 5.24
CA PHE A 108 16.80 0.29 6.34
C PHE A 108 16.65 1.76 5.97
N SER A 109 16.31 2.58 6.95
CA SER A 109 16.22 4.02 6.73
C SER A 109 17.58 4.59 6.33
N SER A 110 17.60 5.40 5.27
CA SER A 110 18.79 6.17 4.88
C SER A 110 18.99 7.45 5.70
N ILE A 111 17.96 7.88 6.44
CA ILE A 111 17.94 9.16 7.13
C ILE A 111 17.92 8.97 8.66
N TYR A 112 17.07 8.08 9.16
CA TYR A 112 16.79 7.90 10.59
C TYR A 112 17.44 6.65 11.16
N GLY A 113 17.87 6.77 12.41
CA GLY A 113 18.55 5.67 13.09
C GLY A 113 18.78 5.96 14.55
N LYS A 114 19.83 5.37 15.09
CA LYS A 114 20.36 5.67 16.41
C LYS A 114 21.87 5.82 16.37
N ILE A 115 22.42 6.57 17.31
CA ILE A 115 23.87 6.68 17.50
C ILE A 115 24.27 5.88 18.72
N VAL A 116 25.30 5.07 18.56
CA VAL A 116 25.94 4.34 19.66
C VAL A 116 27.37 4.87 19.88
N ASP A 117 27.86 4.80 21.12
CA ASP A 117 29.23 5.13 21.50
C ASP A 117 30.22 4.02 21.10
N ALA A 118 31.49 4.19 21.44
CA ALA A 118 32.55 3.21 21.22
C ALA A 118 32.33 1.89 21.97
N GLY A 119 31.57 1.92 23.05
CA GLY A 119 31.19 0.74 23.85
C GLY A 119 29.96 0.03 23.38
N GLY A 120 29.28 0.57 22.29
CA GLY A 120 28.03 0.02 21.75
C GLY A 120 26.78 0.49 22.49
N ASN A 121 26.90 1.38 23.50
CA ASN A 121 25.72 1.93 24.19
C ASN A 121 25.02 2.97 23.32
N THR A 122 23.67 2.94 23.32
CA THR A 122 22.89 3.94 22.60
C THR A 122 22.96 5.28 23.32
N VAL A 123 23.49 6.30 22.64
CA VAL A 123 23.61 7.67 23.15
C VAL A 123 22.59 8.63 22.55
N VAL A 124 22.08 8.33 21.36
CA VAL A 124 20.95 9.02 20.73
C VAL A 124 20.02 7.97 20.15
N VAL A 125 18.78 7.93 20.62
CA VAL A 125 17.79 6.92 20.19
C VAL A 125 17.03 7.30 18.91
N ASP A 126 16.88 8.57 18.64
CA ASP A 126 16.16 9.14 17.49
C ASP A 126 17.12 10.10 16.77
N ALA A 127 18.01 9.53 16.00
CA ALA A 127 19.09 10.24 15.34
C ALA A 127 18.84 10.39 13.84
N ASP A 128 19.14 11.56 13.30
CA ASP A 128 19.32 11.80 11.88
C ASP A 128 20.75 11.44 11.46
N VAL A 129 20.90 11.00 10.20
CA VAL A 129 22.20 10.62 9.63
C VAL A 129 23.25 11.75 9.70
N ASP A 130 22.80 13.02 9.67
CA ASP A 130 23.63 14.21 9.72
C ASP A 130 24.09 14.59 11.15
N MET A 131 23.57 13.91 12.17
CA MET A 131 23.97 14.18 13.55
C MET A 131 25.40 13.75 13.81
N LYS A 132 26.12 14.55 14.64
CA LYS A 132 27.52 14.28 14.99
C LYS A 132 27.63 12.99 15.80
N VAL A 133 28.40 12.04 15.27
CA VAL A 133 28.72 10.79 15.95
C VAL A 133 29.91 10.99 16.90
N PRO A 134 29.83 10.53 18.17
CA PRO A 134 30.96 10.55 19.10
C PRO A 134 32.18 9.78 18.58
N ARG A 135 33.38 10.15 19.05
CA ARG A 135 34.61 9.45 18.61
C ARG A 135 34.53 7.95 18.93
N GLY A 136 34.75 7.12 17.92
CA GLY A 136 34.66 5.66 18.03
C GLY A 136 33.25 5.10 18.04
N GLY A 137 32.22 5.98 18.02
CA GLY A 137 30.82 5.58 17.87
C GLY A 137 30.42 5.38 16.41
N LYS A 138 29.16 5.02 16.20
CA LYS A 138 28.60 4.85 14.84
C LYS A 138 27.11 5.16 14.81
N PHE A 139 26.64 5.59 13.64
CA PHE A 139 25.23 5.65 13.32
C PHE A 139 24.73 4.26 12.92
N ILE A 140 23.59 3.84 13.43
CA ILE A 140 22.93 2.57 13.12
C ILE A 140 21.57 2.91 12.49
N PRO A 141 21.36 2.62 11.19
CA PRO A 141 20.11 2.86 10.52
C PRO A 141 18.93 2.11 11.16
N ALA A 142 17.75 2.74 11.16
CA ALA A 142 16.54 2.09 11.65
C ALA A 142 16.07 1.00 10.68
N PRO A 143 15.80 -0.23 11.17
CA PRO A 143 15.24 -1.28 10.34
C PRO A 143 13.77 -0.98 10.03
N MET A 144 13.40 -1.12 8.76
CA MET A 144 12.04 -0.90 8.23
C MET A 144 11.63 -2.12 7.42
N ARG A 145 11.48 -3.28 8.10
CA ARG A 145 11.19 -4.56 7.44
C ARG A 145 9.82 -4.54 6.76
N TYR A 146 9.69 -5.24 5.64
CA TYR A 146 8.48 -5.31 4.81
C TYR A 146 8.01 -3.92 4.35
N PHE A 147 8.97 -3.13 3.87
CA PHE A 147 8.74 -1.76 3.45
C PHE A 147 7.97 -1.69 2.13
N MET A 148 6.93 -0.88 2.12
CA MET A 148 6.08 -0.59 0.97
C MET A 148 5.99 0.93 0.83
N ARG A 149 6.85 1.50 -0.02
CA ARG A 149 6.92 2.96 -0.27
C ARG A 149 5.69 3.40 -1.06
N PHE A 150 5.07 4.51 -0.69
CA PHE A 150 3.95 5.07 -1.44
C PHE A 150 4.10 6.57 -1.76
N HIS A 151 4.92 7.33 -1.00
CA HIS A 151 5.12 8.76 -1.25
C HIS A 151 6.48 9.23 -0.75
N GLY A 152 7.32 9.83 -1.62
CA GLY A 152 8.64 10.35 -1.23
C GLY A 152 9.47 9.32 -0.48
N ALA A 153 9.81 9.59 0.78
CA ALA A 153 10.46 8.66 1.70
C ALA A 153 9.46 7.86 2.55
N ASP A 154 8.17 8.20 2.49
CA ASP A 154 7.13 7.56 3.31
C ASP A 154 6.69 6.21 2.76
N GLY A 155 6.53 5.25 3.65
CA GLY A 155 6.06 3.91 3.35
C GLY A 155 5.43 3.25 4.57
N MET A 156 4.74 2.14 4.34
CA MET A 156 4.27 1.24 5.39
C MET A 156 5.38 0.24 5.69
N HIS A 157 5.58 -0.12 6.97
CA HIS A 157 6.57 -1.13 7.35
C HIS A 157 6.31 -1.70 8.75
N ALA A 158 6.95 -2.82 9.07
CA ALA A 158 6.96 -3.36 10.42
C ALA A 158 7.70 -2.41 11.37
N GLY A 159 7.09 -2.11 12.52
CA GLY A 159 7.72 -1.23 13.51
C GLY A 159 7.00 -1.22 14.85
N TYR A 160 7.63 -0.60 15.81
CA TYR A 160 7.06 -0.44 17.15
C TYR A 160 5.90 0.56 17.14
N LEU A 161 4.80 0.19 17.79
CA LEU A 161 3.60 1.00 17.96
C LEU A 161 3.46 1.42 19.43
N PRO A 162 3.77 2.68 19.78
CA PRO A 162 3.58 3.16 21.17
C PRO A 162 2.10 3.42 21.52
N GLY A 163 1.18 3.28 20.57
CA GLY A 163 -0.24 3.58 20.73
C GLY A 163 -0.63 5.02 20.38
N TYR A 164 0.28 5.77 19.79
CA TYR A 164 0.07 7.12 19.27
C TYR A 164 0.97 7.39 18.05
N PRO A 165 0.72 8.45 17.26
CA PRO A 165 1.59 8.85 16.16
C PRO A 165 3.00 9.19 16.65
N ALA A 166 4.02 8.46 16.16
CA ALA A 166 5.39 8.58 16.66
C ALA A 166 6.46 8.42 15.58
N SER A 167 6.09 8.27 14.30
CA SER A 167 7.06 8.12 13.22
C SER A 167 7.51 9.48 12.65
N HIS A 168 8.42 9.44 11.68
CA HIS A 168 8.89 10.59 10.92
C HIS A 168 8.22 10.68 9.53
N GLY A 169 6.97 10.23 9.40
CA GLY A 169 6.20 10.22 8.16
C GLY A 169 5.72 8.82 7.79
N CYS A 170 6.55 7.81 7.91
CA CYS A 170 6.18 6.42 7.65
C CYS A 170 5.02 5.92 8.52
N VAL A 171 4.36 4.87 8.06
CA VAL A 171 3.27 4.18 8.76
C VAL A 171 3.80 2.87 9.34
N ARG A 172 4.05 2.86 10.64
CA ARG A 172 4.47 1.66 11.37
C ARG A 172 3.27 0.76 11.64
N MET A 173 3.44 -0.55 11.52
CA MET A 173 2.42 -1.56 11.82
C MET A 173 3.06 -2.78 12.51
N PRO A 174 2.27 -3.61 13.22
CA PRO A 174 2.76 -4.85 13.77
C PRO A 174 3.37 -5.75 12.68
N GLU A 175 4.47 -6.43 12.98
CA GLU A 175 5.22 -7.20 11.97
C GLU A 175 4.35 -8.22 11.22
N GLN A 176 3.47 -8.96 11.92
CA GLN A 176 2.58 -9.94 11.31
C GLN A 176 1.63 -9.32 10.28
N LEU A 177 1.15 -8.10 10.56
CA LEU A 177 0.29 -7.38 9.64
C LEU A 177 1.08 -6.72 8.51
N ALA A 178 2.29 -6.23 8.79
CA ALA A 178 3.19 -5.76 7.74
C ALA A 178 3.51 -6.87 6.72
N ILE A 179 3.71 -8.11 7.17
CA ILE A 179 3.87 -9.28 6.31
C ILE A 179 2.60 -9.51 5.49
N ALA A 180 1.41 -9.55 6.14
CA ALA A 180 0.15 -9.78 5.45
C ALA A 180 -0.14 -8.73 4.37
N PHE A 181 0.16 -7.47 4.64
CA PHE A 181 0.03 -6.39 3.65
C PHE A 181 1.07 -6.57 2.53
N PHE A 182 2.33 -6.79 2.89
CA PHE A 182 3.42 -6.96 1.94
C PHE A 182 3.17 -8.09 0.95
N ASP A 183 2.60 -9.21 1.38
CA ASP A 183 2.32 -10.37 0.54
C ASP A 183 1.14 -10.17 -0.42
N GLN A 184 0.25 -9.21 -0.14
CA GLN A 184 -0.96 -8.95 -0.92
C GLN A 184 -0.90 -7.68 -1.77
N VAL A 185 0.06 -6.82 -1.49
CA VAL A 185 0.26 -5.52 -2.16
C VAL A 185 1.36 -5.67 -3.21
N GLU A 186 1.14 -5.10 -4.39
CA GLU A 186 2.14 -5.04 -5.45
C GLU A 186 2.52 -3.58 -5.77
N VAL A 187 3.64 -3.39 -6.47
CA VAL A 187 3.96 -2.06 -7.04
C VAL A 187 2.83 -1.66 -7.98
N GLY A 188 2.30 -0.45 -7.81
CA GLY A 188 1.10 0.02 -8.48
C GLY A 188 -0.18 -0.08 -7.66
N THR A 189 -0.22 -0.87 -6.58
CA THR A 189 -1.41 -0.96 -5.70
C THR A 189 -1.80 0.41 -5.18
N PRO A 190 -3.08 0.83 -5.33
CA PRO A 190 -3.59 2.09 -4.81
C PRO A 190 -3.47 2.19 -3.29
N VAL A 191 -3.05 3.36 -2.79
CA VAL A 191 -2.96 3.70 -1.36
C VAL A 191 -3.65 5.04 -1.14
N THR A 192 -4.74 5.05 -0.39
CA THR A 192 -5.45 6.26 0.01
C THR A 192 -5.13 6.57 1.46
N VAL A 193 -4.55 7.75 1.73
CA VAL A 193 -4.25 8.23 3.08
C VAL A 193 -5.18 9.39 3.40
N PHE A 194 -5.97 9.27 4.46
CA PHE A 194 -6.98 10.26 4.81
C PHE A 194 -7.10 10.48 6.32
N GLY A 195 -7.88 11.50 6.67
CA GLY A 195 -8.06 11.89 8.06
C GLY A 195 -6.99 12.85 8.55
N ARG A 196 -7.01 13.15 9.82
CA ARG A 196 -6.05 14.06 10.47
C ARG A 196 -5.34 13.33 11.59
N THR A 197 -4.02 13.35 11.56
CA THR A 197 -3.19 12.80 12.63
C THR A 197 -3.55 13.45 13.97
N PRO A 198 -3.86 12.67 14.99
CA PRO A 198 -4.19 13.16 16.31
C PRO A 198 -3.00 13.90 16.95
N ARG A 199 -3.29 15.02 17.60
CA ARG A 199 -2.33 15.79 18.39
C ARG A 199 -2.35 15.31 19.85
N GLY A 200 -1.66 14.22 20.15
CA GLY A 200 -1.67 13.75 21.54
C GLY A 200 -0.76 12.56 21.74
N GLY A 201 -0.21 12.45 22.94
CA GLY A 201 0.57 11.31 23.39
C GLY A 201 -0.31 10.15 23.86
N TYR A 202 0.32 9.17 24.47
CA TYR A 202 -0.23 7.88 24.90
C TYR A 202 -1.61 7.91 25.62
N GLN A 203 -1.93 8.98 26.36
CA GLN A 203 -3.19 9.07 27.13
C GLN A 203 -4.44 9.18 26.26
N GLN A 204 -4.32 9.60 25.01
CA GLN A 204 -5.44 9.83 24.12
C GLN A 204 -5.82 8.61 23.27
N TYR A 205 -4.89 7.65 23.12
CA TYR A 205 -5.01 6.48 22.24
C TYR A 205 -4.77 5.14 22.93
N GLY A 206 -4.71 5.13 24.25
CA GLY A 206 -4.85 3.89 25.00
C GLY A 206 -6.15 3.18 24.55
N PRO A 207 -6.28 1.85 24.71
CA PRO A 207 -7.45 1.13 24.25
C PRO A 207 -8.67 1.90 24.73
N GLN A 208 -9.41 2.49 23.77
CA GLN A 208 -10.67 3.12 24.11
C GLN A 208 -11.46 2.03 24.83
N ARG A 209 -11.66 2.18 26.14
CA ARG A 209 -12.65 1.38 26.84
C ARG A 209 -13.88 1.53 25.98
N ALA A 210 -14.21 0.46 25.27
CA ALA A 210 -15.42 0.39 24.48
C ALA A 210 -16.50 0.99 25.39
N GLN A 211 -17.07 2.13 24.98
CA GLN A 211 -18.21 2.70 25.70
C GLN A 211 -19.18 1.53 25.77
N ARG A 212 -19.37 1.01 26.98
CA ARG A 212 -20.24 -0.15 27.22
C ARG A 212 -21.57 0.22 26.61
N PRO A 213 -22.03 -0.39 25.52
CA PRO A 213 -23.42 -0.30 25.12
C PRO A 213 -24.20 -0.79 26.34
N GLY A 214 -25.24 -0.07 26.74
CA GLY A 214 -26.03 -0.44 27.91
C GLY A 214 -26.29 -1.94 27.88
N ILE A 215 -25.85 -2.63 28.93
CA ILE A 215 -25.91 -4.09 29.02
C ILE A 215 -27.38 -4.47 29.13
N TRP A 216 -27.94 -5.04 28.07
CA TRP A 216 -29.27 -5.66 28.15
C TRP A 216 -29.18 -6.93 28.99
N PRO A 217 -30.15 -7.26 29.88
CA PRO A 217 -30.08 -8.36 30.84
C PRO A 217 -29.82 -9.76 30.24
N TRP A 218 -30.06 -9.97 28.94
CA TRP A 218 -29.84 -11.25 28.26
C TRP A 218 -28.40 -11.45 27.70
N GLN A 219 -27.51 -10.46 27.89
CA GLN A 219 -26.09 -10.53 27.49
C GLN A 219 -25.15 -11.00 28.61
N TRP A 220 -25.72 -11.48 29.72
CA TRP A 220 -24.97 -12.06 30.82
C TRP A 220 -24.39 -13.43 30.38
N GLY A 221 -23.19 -13.46 29.85
CA GLY A 221 -22.49 -14.69 29.44
C GLY A 221 -21.29 -14.46 28.52
N ARG A 222 -21.16 -13.26 27.94
CA ARG A 222 -19.96 -12.93 27.16
C ARG A 222 -19.04 -12.05 28.00
N ARG A 223 -17.82 -12.55 28.25
CA ARG A 223 -16.78 -11.74 28.90
C ARG A 223 -16.44 -10.59 27.97
N PRO A 224 -16.41 -9.30 28.44
CA PRO A 224 -16.20 -8.12 27.59
C PRO A 224 -14.84 -8.00 26.93
N ASN A 225 -13.95 -8.96 27.12
CA ASN A 225 -12.54 -8.93 26.69
C ASN A 225 -12.10 -10.17 25.90
N GLU A 226 -13.04 -10.90 25.32
CA GLU A 226 -12.59 -11.90 24.34
C GLU A 226 -12.25 -11.18 23.03
N PRO A 227 -10.97 -11.23 22.58
CA PRO A 227 -10.59 -10.71 21.29
C PRO A 227 -11.40 -11.43 20.22
N VAL A 228 -11.87 -10.71 19.21
CA VAL A 228 -12.49 -11.31 18.03
C VAL A 228 -11.40 -12.17 17.37
N TYR A 229 -11.44 -13.46 17.67
CA TYR A 229 -10.53 -14.44 17.13
C TYR A 229 -10.88 -14.68 15.65
N ASP A 230 -10.01 -14.25 14.74
CA ASP A 230 -10.05 -14.76 13.37
C ASP A 230 -9.24 -16.05 13.33
N PRO A 231 -9.87 -17.21 13.11
CA PRO A 231 -9.20 -18.52 13.15
C PRO A 231 -8.11 -18.69 12.08
N ARG A 232 -8.02 -17.76 11.12
CA ARG A 232 -6.99 -17.73 10.07
C ARG A 232 -5.67 -17.12 10.55
N TYR A 233 -5.68 -16.37 11.66
CA TYR A 233 -4.50 -15.75 12.27
C TYR A 233 -4.27 -16.35 13.66
N ARG A 234 -3.40 -17.35 13.75
CA ARG A 234 -3.14 -18.17 14.94
C ARG A 234 -2.47 -17.49 16.15
N GLN A 235 -2.52 -16.17 16.29
CA GLN A 235 -1.93 -15.48 17.45
C GLN A 235 -2.93 -14.52 18.08
N PRO A 236 -3.25 -14.66 19.39
CA PRO A 236 -4.00 -13.64 20.10
C PRO A 236 -3.14 -12.38 20.29
N TYR A 237 -3.69 -11.22 20.03
CA TYR A 237 -3.07 -9.90 20.25
C TYR A 237 -2.80 -9.56 21.75
N ALA A 238 -2.62 -10.54 22.60
CA ALA A 238 -2.49 -10.38 24.05
C ALA A 238 -1.07 -10.65 24.55
N GLN A 239 -0.05 -10.41 23.73
CA GLN A 239 1.30 -10.29 24.28
C GLN A 239 1.60 -8.81 24.52
N PRO A 240 2.08 -8.42 25.71
CA PRO A 240 2.68 -7.10 25.85
C PRO A 240 3.77 -6.98 24.79
N PRO A 241 3.90 -5.82 24.13
CA PRO A 241 4.93 -5.65 23.11
C PRO A 241 6.27 -6.07 23.72
N PRO A 242 7.08 -6.86 23.00
CA PRO A 242 8.43 -7.14 23.45
C PRO A 242 9.07 -5.80 23.78
N GLN A 243 9.72 -5.73 24.91
CA GLN A 243 10.45 -4.52 25.33
C GLN A 243 11.24 -4.08 24.10
N ASN A 244 10.95 -2.88 23.60
CA ASN A 244 11.50 -2.40 22.34
C ASN A 244 13.04 -2.52 22.38
N PRO A 245 13.67 -3.49 21.70
CA PRO A 245 15.12 -3.67 21.76
C PRO A 245 15.85 -2.48 21.10
N TRP A 246 15.10 -1.56 20.48
CA TRP A 246 15.62 -0.41 19.77
C TRP A 246 15.43 0.91 20.52
N GLY A 247 14.67 0.94 21.65
CA GLY A 247 14.53 2.12 22.49
C GLY A 247 13.83 3.33 21.83
N TRP A 248 12.93 3.10 20.85
CA TRP A 248 12.08 4.18 20.31
C TRP A 248 10.72 4.23 20.99
#